data_1854f0ba327af0b2e835603a5b2b3da2
#
_entry.id   1854f0ba327af0b2e835603a5b2b3da2
#
_cell.length_a   1.000
_cell.length_b   1.000
_cell.length_c   1.000
_cell.angle_alpha   90.00
_cell.angle_beta   90.00
_cell.angle_gamma   90.00
#
_symmetry.space_group_name_H-M   'P 1'
#
loop_
_entity.id
_entity.type
_entity.pdbx_description
1 polymer ?
#
loop_
_entity_poly.entity_id
_entity_poly.type
_entity_poly.pdbx_seq_one_letter_code
_entity_poly.pdbx_strand_id
1 'polypeptide(L)'
;MRKTRRTGIDKLHTLLFGQDLRITEGEPYCQVRPFDFAANFEPRHLTKPLPAPAGEVIDIRTFGADPAAEDNAVAVQQAVDAAAKVGGTVLVDGGSYPVSTVELRSGVTLFITPGSFLAARPDGKGFRHKALLYGRDLTNVTLTGGGGLEGEGHRFGLRPALPQNCTKPANLIDVIEMRRTYRAQLRFAHPSKYGGLLCLEQCQGVHIHHFLFQNSAHWTCRLQMCRDVRIEYAAIRNNRNVANADGFDIVGGQDLIFRHCMVSTADDGFVFKHAVWLGSSGEMRHVLVEDCRIDSRTNCIKIGTETTYPITDVTVRRCRLELQDLYPGAVSGISVEACDGSVVSQVHFEDMEMTRCTCPIFVRLGNRNRAATVTAESANAVEFGAKKQPGGTVDKHRFDGKSAVRDITFNRITAREAEIPIILAGYRQQGRTHRVERVTLRDVQITYANRPEIVERRLFIPEYVRTYPEGWRFRNLPSYGIWARHTRDLCCSHVTVFHPRYTQRPFRILQDCPGARLTDTYGESQGLFGTDKENG
;
A
#
# COMPACT_ATOMS: atom_id res chain seq x y z
N MET A 1 -25.43 19.16 28.87
CA MET A 1 -25.02 17.73 28.92
C MET A 1 -26.12 16.86 28.30
N ARG A 2 -26.01 16.51 27.03
CA ARG A 2 -26.92 15.55 26.38
C ARG A 2 -26.37 14.13 26.65
N LYS A 3 -27.11 13.34 27.44
CA LYS A 3 -26.86 11.91 27.59
C LYS A 3 -27.14 11.24 26.23
N THR A 4 -26.10 10.89 25.49
CA THR A 4 -26.23 10.00 24.34
C THR A 4 -26.70 8.63 24.83
N ARG A 5 -27.87 8.19 24.40
CA ARG A 5 -28.37 6.83 24.65
C ARG A 5 -27.43 5.84 23.94
N ARG A 6 -26.78 4.97 24.72
CA ARG A 6 -26.04 3.84 24.18
C ARG A 6 -26.96 3.02 23.29
N THR A 7 -26.57 2.76 22.08
CA THR A 7 -27.29 1.88 21.17
C THR A 7 -27.15 0.42 21.64
N GLY A 8 -28.10 -0.44 21.30
CA GLY A 8 -28.04 -1.86 21.68
C GLY A 8 -26.77 -2.59 21.20
N ILE A 9 -26.14 -2.05 20.15
CA ILE A 9 -24.88 -2.54 19.55
C ILE A 9 -23.70 -2.29 20.49
N ASP A 10 -23.62 -1.10 21.10
CA ASP A 10 -22.53 -0.73 22.01
C ASP A 10 -22.56 -1.60 23.29
N LYS A 11 -23.77 -1.95 23.73
CA LYS A 11 -23.96 -2.84 24.88
C LYS A 11 -23.55 -4.28 24.57
N LEU A 12 -23.86 -4.78 23.37
CA LEU A 12 -23.50 -6.12 22.96
C LEU A 12 -21.98 -6.26 22.78
N HIS A 13 -21.34 -5.24 22.23
CA HIS A 13 -19.89 -5.20 22.06
C HIS A 13 -19.15 -5.18 23.41
N THR A 14 -19.60 -4.36 24.36
CA THR A 14 -19.02 -4.30 25.72
C THR A 14 -19.21 -5.63 26.47
N LEU A 15 -20.33 -6.30 26.24
CA LEU A 15 -20.63 -7.61 26.87
C LEU A 15 -19.75 -8.74 26.32
N LEU A 16 -19.47 -8.72 25.03
CA LEU A 16 -18.72 -9.79 24.34
C LEU A 16 -17.19 -9.61 24.43
N PHE A 17 -16.70 -8.39 24.51
CA PHE A 17 -15.26 -8.08 24.37
C PHE A 17 -14.65 -7.31 25.55
N GLY A 18 -15.44 -6.95 26.54
CA GLY A 18 -14.96 -6.30 27.77
C GLY A 18 -14.31 -4.92 27.59
N GLN A 19 -14.42 -4.31 26.43
CA GLN A 19 -13.84 -3.00 26.14
C GLN A 19 -14.90 -1.95 25.83
N ASP A 20 -14.78 -0.80 26.49
CA ASP A 20 -15.59 0.38 26.22
C ASP A 20 -15.00 1.11 25.00
N LEU A 21 -15.65 1.01 23.87
CA LEU A 21 -15.27 1.73 22.63
C LEU A 21 -15.60 3.23 22.75
N ARG A 22 -15.23 3.86 23.84
CA ARG A 22 -15.23 5.32 23.87
C ARG A 22 -14.02 5.81 23.09
N ILE A 23 -14.27 6.32 21.89
CA ILE A 23 -13.39 7.33 21.32
C ILE A 23 -13.58 8.54 22.24
N THR A 24 -12.69 8.74 23.18
CA THR A 24 -12.64 9.98 23.94
C THR A 24 -12.22 11.05 22.96
N GLU A 25 -13.16 11.97 22.66
CA GLU A 25 -12.82 13.23 22.03
C GLU A 25 -11.72 13.87 22.88
N GLY A 26 -10.50 13.95 22.38
CA GLY A 26 -9.42 14.69 23.03
C GLY A 26 -8.08 13.99 23.18
N GLU A 27 -7.94 12.68 22.99
CA GLU A 27 -6.59 12.10 22.93
C GLU A 27 -5.99 12.28 21.54
N PRO A 28 -4.83 12.95 21.43
CA PRO A 28 -4.14 13.08 20.15
C PRO A 28 -3.64 11.70 19.75
N TYR A 29 -4.34 11.03 18.83
CA TYR A 29 -3.95 9.72 18.26
C TYR A 29 -2.59 9.75 17.54
N CYS A 30 -2.07 10.95 17.30
CA CYS A 30 -0.71 11.16 16.86
C CYS A 30 -0.25 12.52 17.35
N GLN A 31 0.69 12.56 18.26
CA GLN A 31 1.43 13.79 18.51
C GLN A 31 2.26 14.10 17.26
N VAL A 32 2.12 15.29 16.71
CA VAL A 32 3.03 15.82 15.69
C VAL A 32 4.41 15.90 16.34
N ARG A 33 5.26 14.92 16.08
CA ARG A 33 6.63 14.88 16.57
C ARG A 33 7.57 15.02 15.39
N PRO A 34 8.64 15.79 15.52
CA PRO A 34 9.70 15.79 14.53
C PRO A 34 10.14 14.35 14.26
N PHE A 35 10.37 14.02 13.02
CA PHE A 35 10.92 12.73 12.65
C PHE A 35 12.43 12.81 12.74
N ASP A 36 13.01 12.02 13.64
CA ASP A 36 14.46 11.92 13.74
C ASP A 36 14.98 10.96 12.67
N PHE A 37 15.44 11.52 11.57
CA PHE A 37 16.03 10.75 10.49
C PHE A 37 17.27 9.99 10.95
N ALA A 38 18.08 10.55 11.84
CA ALA A 38 19.30 9.91 12.33
C ALA A 38 18.99 8.69 13.20
N ALA A 39 17.97 8.76 14.06
CA ALA A 39 17.57 7.65 14.91
C ALA A 39 16.85 6.52 14.16
N ASN A 40 16.20 6.84 13.04
CA ASN A 40 15.33 5.89 12.32
C ASN A 40 15.99 5.24 11.10
N PHE A 41 17.05 5.82 10.56
CA PHE A 41 17.84 5.21 9.50
C PHE A 41 19.16 4.69 10.05
N GLU A 42 19.58 3.50 9.61
CA GLU A 42 20.90 2.98 10.02
C GLU A 42 22.02 3.95 9.63
N PRO A 43 23.03 4.17 10.49
CA PRO A 43 24.13 5.12 10.21
C PRO A 43 24.82 4.93 8.87
N ARG A 44 24.93 3.66 8.40
CA ARG A 44 25.48 3.35 7.07
C ARG A 44 24.65 3.89 5.91
N HIS A 45 23.37 4.21 6.13
CA HIS A 45 22.46 4.74 5.13
C HIS A 45 22.32 6.27 5.21
N LEU A 46 22.74 6.88 6.34
CA LEU A 46 22.75 8.33 6.53
C LEU A 46 24.11 8.96 6.17
N THR A 47 24.67 8.56 5.05
CA THR A 47 25.98 9.04 4.62
C THR A 47 26.02 10.52 4.22
N LYS A 48 24.86 11.17 4.16
CA LYS A 48 24.75 12.60 3.83
C LYS A 48 24.07 13.36 4.95
N PRO A 49 24.64 14.48 5.41
CA PRO A 49 23.92 15.39 6.30
C PRO A 49 22.63 15.88 5.64
N LEU A 50 21.69 16.33 6.44
CA LEU A 50 20.50 17.00 5.90
C LEU A 50 20.96 18.12 4.96
N PRO A 51 20.34 18.24 3.77
CA PRO A 51 20.73 19.28 2.83
C PRO A 51 20.49 20.67 3.44
N ALA A 52 21.26 21.63 2.99
CA ALA A 52 20.98 23.04 3.22
C ALA A 52 20.16 23.61 2.05
N PRO A 53 19.35 24.66 2.27
CA PRO A 53 18.70 25.38 1.18
C PRO A 53 19.74 25.87 0.17
N ALA A 54 19.45 25.77 -1.12
CA ALA A 54 20.37 26.16 -2.17
C ALA A 54 19.71 27.15 -3.15
N GLY A 55 20.54 27.95 -3.81
CA GLY A 55 20.07 28.98 -4.73
C GLY A 55 19.42 30.17 -4.01
N GLU A 56 18.55 30.88 -4.71
CA GLU A 56 17.76 31.96 -4.11
C GLU A 56 16.70 31.39 -3.17
N VAL A 57 16.75 31.77 -1.91
CA VAL A 57 15.86 31.27 -0.85
C VAL A 57 14.74 32.27 -0.59
N ILE A 58 13.52 31.81 -0.76
CA ILE A 58 12.30 32.60 -0.62
C ILE A 58 11.50 32.06 0.56
N ASP A 59 11.52 32.79 1.67
CA ASP A 59 10.82 32.44 2.89
C ASP A 59 9.31 32.75 2.76
N ILE A 60 8.44 31.80 3.08
CA ILE A 60 6.99 31.98 3.02
C ILE A 60 6.49 33.11 3.92
N ARG A 61 7.22 33.41 5.02
CA ARG A 61 6.87 34.50 5.96
C ARG A 61 6.97 35.88 5.32
N THR A 62 7.81 36.05 4.30
CA THR A 62 7.90 37.32 3.55
C THR A 62 6.65 37.63 2.74
N PHE A 63 5.78 36.62 2.54
CA PHE A 63 4.47 36.76 1.93
C PHE A 63 3.32 36.71 2.95
N GLY A 64 3.64 36.84 4.24
CA GLY A 64 2.64 36.89 5.32
C GLY A 64 2.17 35.53 5.84
N ALA A 65 2.93 34.45 5.60
CA ALA A 65 2.61 33.17 6.22
C ALA A 65 2.82 33.23 7.74
N ASP A 66 1.82 32.75 8.50
CA ASP A 66 1.78 32.73 9.95
C ASP A 66 1.23 31.38 10.45
N PRO A 67 1.93 30.66 11.34
CA PRO A 67 1.41 29.43 11.93
C PRO A 67 0.04 29.58 12.63
N ALA A 68 -0.30 30.79 13.09
CA ALA A 68 -1.58 31.10 13.72
C ALA A 68 -2.73 31.37 12.72
N ALA A 69 -2.42 31.55 11.44
CA ALA A 69 -3.44 31.78 10.42
C ALA A 69 -4.27 30.52 10.15
N GLU A 70 -5.54 30.70 9.79
CA GLU A 70 -6.41 29.57 9.41
C GLU A 70 -5.98 28.91 8.08
N ASP A 71 -5.41 29.67 7.15
CA ASP A 71 -4.97 29.19 5.85
C ASP A 71 -3.83 30.03 5.29
N ASN A 72 -2.68 29.43 5.09
CA ASN A 72 -1.51 30.05 4.50
C ASN A 72 -1.36 29.76 3.00
N ALA A 73 -2.31 29.11 2.36
CA ALA A 73 -2.17 28.65 0.97
C ALA A 73 -1.83 29.79 0.00
N VAL A 74 -2.38 30.99 0.22
CA VAL A 74 -2.09 32.16 -0.63
C VAL A 74 -0.65 32.62 -0.47
N ALA A 75 -0.17 32.75 0.75
CA ALA A 75 1.22 33.17 1.03
C ALA A 75 2.22 32.14 0.51
N VAL A 76 1.97 30.85 0.76
CA VAL A 76 2.83 29.77 0.26
C VAL A 76 2.81 29.71 -1.27
N GLN A 77 1.64 29.92 -1.91
CA GLN A 77 1.55 29.95 -3.36
C GLN A 77 2.33 31.11 -3.99
N GLN A 78 2.27 32.30 -3.38
CA GLN A 78 3.04 33.45 -3.84
C GLN A 78 4.54 33.20 -3.74
N ALA A 79 5.00 32.55 -2.67
CA ALA A 79 6.41 32.14 -2.53
C ALA A 79 6.81 31.12 -3.60
N VAL A 80 5.95 30.12 -3.88
CA VAL A 80 6.19 29.13 -4.94
C VAL A 80 6.25 29.80 -6.31
N ASP A 81 5.33 30.72 -6.60
CA ASP A 81 5.28 31.44 -7.87
C ASP A 81 6.47 32.40 -8.04
N ALA A 82 6.99 32.97 -6.93
CA ALA A 82 8.22 33.76 -6.94
C ALA A 82 9.46 32.89 -7.18
N ALA A 83 9.56 31.78 -6.47
CA ALA A 83 10.68 30.83 -6.63
C ALA A 83 10.76 30.27 -8.06
N ALA A 84 9.63 30.02 -8.69
CA ALA A 84 9.56 29.50 -10.06
C ALA A 84 10.20 30.44 -11.09
N LYS A 85 10.22 31.75 -10.86
CA LYS A 85 10.81 32.74 -11.76
C LYS A 85 12.33 32.67 -11.81
N VAL A 86 12.94 32.18 -10.75
CA VAL A 86 14.41 32.15 -10.56
C VAL A 86 14.97 30.74 -10.41
N GLY A 87 14.12 29.72 -10.45
CA GLY A 87 14.52 28.33 -10.13
C GLY A 87 14.98 28.19 -8.67
N GLY A 88 14.32 28.90 -7.75
CA GLY A 88 14.74 29.04 -6.38
C GLY A 88 14.15 28.02 -5.41
N THR A 89 14.47 28.25 -4.13
CA THR A 89 14.02 27.43 -2.99
C THR A 89 12.97 28.15 -2.18
N VAL A 90 11.80 27.53 -2.01
CA VAL A 90 10.78 27.97 -1.06
C VAL A 90 11.13 27.42 0.32
N LEU A 91 11.35 28.28 1.29
CA LEU A 91 11.67 27.92 2.67
C LEU A 91 10.42 27.94 3.55
N VAL A 92 10.14 26.81 4.19
CA VAL A 92 9.14 26.67 5.25
C VAL A 92 9.90 26.39 6.56
N ASP A 93 9.89 27.34 7.47
CA ASP A 93 10.64 27.28 8.72
C ASP A 93 9.83 27.82 9.91
N GLY A 94 10.10 27.26 11.09
CA GLY A 94 9.63 27.81 12.36
C GLY A 94 8.21 27.45 12.76
N GLY A 95 7.62 26.37 12.21
CA GLY A 95 6.32 25.90 12.71
C GLY A 95 5.47 25.09 11.75
N SER A 96 4.23 24.90 12.15
CA SER A 96 3.22 24.21 11.32
C SER A 96 2.27 25.24 10.73
N TYR A 97 2.22 25.31 9.42
CA TYR A 97 1.40 26.27 8.66
C TYR A 97 0.18 25.56 8.08
N PRO A 98 -1.04 25.83 8.59
CA PRO A 98 -2.24 25.29 7.98
C PRO A 98 -2.39 25.81 6.55
N VAL A 99 -2.64 24.90 5.61
CA VAL A 99 -2.85 25.24 4.19
C VAL A 99 -4.00 24.43 3.60
N SER A 100 -4.71 25.03 2.66
CA SER A 100 -5.49 24.30 1.67
C SER A 100 -4.57 23.81 0.54
N THR A 101 -5.05 23.57 -0.68
CA THR A 101 -4.17 23.09 -1.76
C THR A 101 -3.15 24.16 -2.20
N VAL A 102 -1.89 23.79 -2.23
CA VAL A 102 -0.81 24.55 -2.87
C VAL A 102 -0.38 23.84 -4.17
N GLU A 103 -0.24 24.58 -5.26
CA GLU A 103 0.19 24.10 -6.56
C GLU A 103 1.69 24.33 -6.74
N LEU A 104 2.44 23.27 -6.95
CA LEU A 104 3.87 23.33 -7.24
C LEU A 104 4.13 23.90 -8.65
N ARG A 105 5.37 24.31 -8.89
CA ARG A 105 5.85 24.80 -10.20
C ARG A 105 7.13 24.09 -10.61
N SER A 106 7.40 24.07 -11.90
CA SER A 106 8.65 23.54 -12.45
C SER A 106 9.87 24.29 -11.94
N GLY A 107 10.96 23.57 -11.71
CA GLY A 107 12.24 24.12 -11.27
C GLY A 107 12.29 24.55 -9.81
N VAL A 108 11.24 24.34 -9.02
CA VAL A 108 11.16 24.78 -7.61
C VAL A 108 11.62 23.67 -6.66
N THR A 109 12.44 24.08 -5.68
CA THR A 109 12.71 23.29 -4.48
C THR A 109 11.83 23.76 -3.34
N LEU A 110 10.99 22.87 -2.78
CA LEU A 110 10.31 23.10 -1.51
C LEU A 110 11.16 22.54 -0.38
N PHE A 111 11.70 23.41 0.42
CA PHE A 111 12.55 23.09 1.55
C PHE A 111 11.81 23.35 2.87
N ILE A 112 11.50 22.28 3.59
CA ILE A 112 10.83 22.37 4.89
C ILE A 112 11.82 21.95 5.98
N THR A 113 12.13 22.83 6.92
CA THR A 113 13.11 22.56 7.98
C THR A 113 12.61 21.49 8.96
N PRO A 114 13.50 20.79 9.67
CA PRO A 114 13.11 19.81 10.67
C PRO A 114 12.15 20.40 11.72
N GLY A 115 11.04 19.71 11.96
CA GLY A 115 10.01 20.18 12.89
C GLY A 115 9.00 21.18 12.30
N SER A 116 9.20 21.61 11.05
CA SER A 116 8.24 22.46 10.33
C SER A 116 7.38 21.65 9.39
N PHE A 117 6.14 22.13 9.14
CA PHE A 117 5.15 21.42 8.31
C PHE A 117 4.28 22.39 7.51
N LEU A 118 3.91 21.96 6.32
CA LEU A 118 2.66 22.41 5.71
C LEU A 118 1.58 21.42 6.15
N ALA A 119 0.57 21.90 6.88
CA ALA A 119 -0.46 21.07 7.49
C ALA A 119 -1.80 21.24 6.80
N ALA A 120 -2.56 20.16 6.67
CA ALA A 120 -3.91 20.25 6.15
C ALA A 120 -4.80 21.08 7.09
N ARG A 121 -5.59 21.98 6.53
CA ARG A 121 -6.58 22.74 7.30
C ARG A 121 -7.51 21.79 8.06
N PRO A 122 -7.72 22.01 9.36
CA PRO A 122 -8.53 21.11 10.19
C PRO A 122 -10.02 21.05 9.77
N ASP A 123 -10.53 22.10 9.10
CA ASP A 123 -11.91 22.19 8.64
C ASP A 123 -12.16 21.52 7.27
N GLY A 124 -11.08 21.07 6.59
CA GLY A 124 -11.16 20.40 5.30
C GLY A 124 -11.62 21.26 4.12
N LYS A 125 -11.64 22.59 4.26
CA LYS A 125 -12.10 23.50 3.20
C LYS A 125 -10.97 23.97 2.28
N GLY A 126 -11.32 24.42 1.09
CA GLY A 126 -10.39 25.03 0.13
C GLY A 126 -9.50 24.03 -0.63
N PHE A 127 -9.67 22.73 -0.43
CA PHE A 127 -8.89 21.74 -1.14
C PHE A 127 -9.32 21.55 -2.59
N ARG A 128 -8.35 21.59 -3.47
CA ARG A 128 -8.48 21.30 -4.91
C ARG A 128 -7.69 20.03 -5.24
N HIS A 129 -7.96 19.42 -6.39
CA HIS A 129 -7.22 18.24 -6.89
C HIS A 129 -7.15 17.05 -5.91
N LYS A 130 -7.91 17.08 -4.83
CA LYS A 130 -7.85 16.10 -3.73
C LYS A 130 -6.42 15.90 -3.20
N ALA A 131 -5.68 16.97 -3.01
CA ALA A 131 -4.32 16.94 -2.52
C ALA A 131 -3.96 18.20 -1.72
N LEU A 132 -3.03 18.05 -0.76
CA LEU A 132 -2.42 19.18 -0.06
C LEU A 132 -1.42 19.90 -0.98
N LEU A 133 -0.48 19.16 -1.56
CA LEU A 133 0.39 19.62 -2.64
C LEU A 133 0.00 18.96 -3.96
N TYR A 134 -0.12 19.75 -4.99
CA TYR A 134 -0.46 19.29 -6.33
C TYR A 134 0.53 19.79 -7.37
N GLY A 135 0.88 18.94 -8.34
CA GLY A 135 1.66 19.31 -9.50
C GLY A 135 1.23 18.52 -10.72
N ARG A 136 1.16 19.21 -11.88
CA ARG A 136 0.87 18.56 -13.16
C ARG A 136 1.74 19.12 -14.25
N ASP A 137 2.22 18.24 -15.13
CA ASP A 137 3.07 18.55 -16.28
C ASP A 137 4.33 19.37 -15.88
N LEU A 138 4.87 19.12 -14.65
CA LEU A 138 6.01 19.83 -14.09
C LEU A 138 7.32 19.12 -14.43
N THR A 139 8.40 19.92 -14.49
CA THR A 139 9.76 19.43 -14.63
C THR A 139 10.64 19.91 -13.49
N ASN A 140 11.56 19.02 -13.02
CA ASN A 140 12.58 19.35 -12.03
C ASN A 140 12.02 19.93 -10.73
N VAL A 141 11.21 19.13 -10.01
CA VAL A 141 10.64 19.49 -8.71
C VAL A 141 11.39 18.76 -7.61
N THR A 142 11.81 19.48 -6.58
CA THR A 142 12.47 18.90 -5.41
C THR A 142 11.68 19.18 -4.13
N LEU A 143 11.47 18.14 -3.29
CA LEU A 143 10.95 18.26 -1.92
C LEU A 143 12.01 17.75 -0.95
N THR A 144 12.40 18.55 0.04
CA THR A 144 13.50 18.21 0.96
C THR A 144 13.47 19.01 2.25
N GLY A 145 14.49 18.84 3.12
CA GLY A 145 14.75 19.71 4.25
C GLY A 145 14.58 19.07 5.64
N GLY A 146 14.07 17.84 5.73
CA GLY A 146 13.91 17.12 7.00
C GLY A 146 12.60 17.40 7.76
N GLY A 147 11.80 18.37 7.32
CA GLY A 147 10.41 18.57 7.70
C GLY A 147 9.45 17.90 6.71
N GLY A 148 8.20 18.33 6.67
CA GLY A 148 7.27 17.62 5.79
C GLY A 148 5.83 18.14 5.70
N LEU A 149 4.94 17.21 5.37
CA LEU A 149 3.51 17.46 5.23
C LEU A 149 2.75 16.73 6.35
N GLU A 150 1.78 17.43 6.96
CA GLU A 150 0.88 16.90 7.98
C GLU A 150 -0.56 16.88 7.45
N GLY A 151 -1.18 15.69 7.48
CA GLY A 151 -2.48 15.50 6.85
C GLY A 151 -3.68 15.63 7.75
N GLU A 152 -3.51 15.67 9.07
CA GLU A 152 -4.64 15.68 10.02
C GLU A 152 -5.68 14.56 9.74
N GLY A 153 -5.23 13.44 9.16
CA GLY A 153 -6.08 12.38 8.63
C GLY A 153 -7.06 11.79 9.64
N HIS A 154 -6.72 11.83 10.93
CA HIS A 154 -7.59 11.38 12.02
C HIS A 154 -8.91 12.19 12.08
N ARG A 155 -8.95 13.42 11.57
CA ARG A 155 -10.16 14.24 11.50
C ARG A 155 -11.09 13.84 10.36
N PHE A 156 -10.55 13.15 9.34
CA PHE A 156 -11.26 12.90 8.08
C PHE A 156 -11.66 11.45 7.83
N GLY A 157 -11.30 10.52 8.66
CA GLY A 157 -11.66 9.15 8.35
C GLY A 157 -11.09 8.06 9.25
N LEU A 158 -11.21 8.21 10.56
CA LEU A 158 -10.86 7.11 11.48
C LEU A 158 -11.75 5.89 11.22
N ARG A 159 -11.11 4.74 11.03
CA ARG A 159 -11.75 3.45 11.26
C ARG A 159 -11.64 3.16 12.75
N PRO A 160 -12.74 2.78 13.43
CA PRO A 160 -12.61 2.25 14.77
C PRO A 160 -11.60 1.10 14.73
N ALA A 161 -10.74 1.02 15.75
CA ALA A 161 -9.83 -0.10 15.89
C ALA A 161 -10.65 -1.39 15.84
N LEU A 162 -10.36 -2.26 14.88
CA LEU A 162 -10.96 -3.58 14.87
C LEU A 162 -10.49 -4.32 16.12
N PRO A 163 -11.38 -5.02 16.85
CA PRO A 163 -10.94 -5.90 17.93
C PRO A 163 -9.84 -6.83 17.41
N GLN A 164 -8.86 -7.14 18.24
CA GLN A 164 -7.66 -7.90 17.87
C GLN A 164 -7.92 -9.21 17.12
N ASN A 165 -9.14 -9.71 17.17
CA ASN A 165 -9.55 -10.98 16.56
C ASN A 165 -10.35 -10.83 15.23
N CYS A 166 -10.64 -9.62 14.78
CA CYS A 166 -11.58 -9.41 13.67
C CYS A 166 -10.98 -9.50 12.27
N THR A 167 -9.69 -9.61 12.12
CA THR A 167 -9.07 -9.84 10.79
C THR A 167 -9.32 -11.26 10.28
N LYS A 168 -9.73 -12.17 11.16
CA LYS A 168 -10.04 -13.57 10.83
C LYS A 168 -11.34 -13.96 11.54
N PRO A 169 -12.51 -13.81 10.89
CA PRO A 169 -13.70 -14.38 11.48
C PRO A 169 -13.51 -15.90 11.64
N ALA A 170 -13.40 -16.34 12.87
CA ALA A 170 -13.30 -17.76 13.20
C ALA A 170 -14.66 -18.47 13.02
N ASN A 171 -15.74 -17.69 12.99
CA ASN A 171 -17.11 -18.21 12.94
C ASN A 171 -18.06 -17.24 12.21
N LEU A 172 -19.31 -17.63 12.07
CA LEU A 172 -20.34 -16.81 11.41
C LEU A 172 -20.60 -15.48 12.13
N ILE A 173 -20.47 -15.46 13.45
CA ILE A 173 -20.67 -14.25 14.27
C ILE A 173 -19.61 -13.22 13.92
N ASP A 174 -18.35 -13.63 13.85
CA ASP A 174 -17.24 -12.75 13.46
C ASP A 174 -17.42 -12.19 12.05
N VAL A 175 -17.98 -12.99 11.11
CA VAL A 175 -18.32 -12.53 9.75
C VAL A 175 -19.41 -11.46 9.79
N ILE A 176 -20.43 -11.66 10.63
CA ILE A 176 -21.52 -10.71 10.79
C ILE A 176 -21.00 -9.43 11.41
N GLU A 177 -20.16 -9.53 12.44
CA GLU A 177 -19.55 -8.38 13.11
C GLU A 177 -18.58 -7.62 12.20
N MET A 178 -17.71 -8.33 11.48
CA MET A 178 -16.88 -7.69 10.45
C MET A 178 -17.73 -6.91 9.43
N ARG A 179 -18.82 -7.49 8.94
CA ARG A 179 -19.72 -6.80 8.01
C ARG A 179 -20.43 -5.61 8.65
N ARG A 180 -20.83 -5.72 9.91
CA ARG A 180 -21.45 -4.62 10.67
C ARG A 180 -20.43 -3.50 10.93
N THR A 181 -19.24 -3.85 11.39
CA THR A 181 -18.17 -2.91 11.67
C THR A 181 -17.73 -2.21 10.38
N TYR A 182 -17.55 -2.94 9.29
CA TYR A 182 -17.23 -2.37 7.98
C TYR A 182 -18.34 -1.42 7.47
N ARG A 183 -19.60 -1.78 7.62
CA ARG A 183 -20.73 -0.90 7.26
C ARG A 183 -20.87 0.31 8.18
N ALA A 184 -20.61 0.15 9.48
CA ALA A 184 -20.56 1.25 10.43
C ALA A 184 -19.41 2.21 10.12
N GLN A 185 -18.23 1.69 9.77
CA GLN A 185 -17.07 2.46 9.32
C GLN A 185 -17.35 3.31 8.08
N LEU A 186 -18.07 2.74 7.10
CA LEU A 186 -18.50 3.49 5.91
C LEU A 186 -19.47 4.63 6.24
N ARG A 187 -20.21 4.54 7.36
CA ARG A 187 -21.11 5.60 7.83
C ARG A 187 -20.40 6.73 8.58
N PHE A 188 -19.23 6.44 9.17
CA PHE A 188 -18.42 7.41 9.91
C PHE A 188 -17.26 7.97 9.08
N ALA A 189 -16.98 7.43 7.89
CA ALA A 189 -16.06 8.08 6.98
C ALA A 189 -16.65 9.44 6.60
N HIS A 190 -16.00 10.51 7.04
CA HIS A 190 -16.45 11.86 6.73
C HIS A 190 -16.57 12.00 5.21
N PRO A 191 -17.72 12.40 4.64
CA PRO A 191 -17.93 12.43 3.19
C PRO A 191 -16.99 13.40 2.45
N SER A 192 -16.25 14.21 3.16
CA SER A 192 -15.38 15.25 2.60
C SER A 192 -13.89 15.02 2.92
N LYS A 193 -13.36 13.80 2.68
CA LYS A 193 -11.91 13.64 2.64
C LYS A 193 -11.33 14.57 1.59
N TYR A 194 -10.41 15.44 1.99
CA TYR A 194 -9.77 16.36 1.04
C TYR A 194 -8.89 15.65 0.03
N GLY A 195 -8.37 14.46 0.36
CA GLY A 195 -7.48 13.66 -0.49
C GLY A 195 -6.19 13.27 0.22
N GLY A 196 -5.11 13.13 -0.56
CA GLY A 196 -3.78 12.80 -0.09
C GLY A 196 -2.90 14.00 0.20
N LEU A 197 -1.64 13.73 0.57
CA LEU A 197 -0.68 14.79 0.87
C LEU A 197 -0.01 15.34 -0.38
N LEU A 198 0.44 14.46 -1.26
CA LEU A 198 1.09 14.84 -2.52
C LEU A 198 0.42 14.15 -3.70
N CYS A 199 0.09 14.91 -4.73
CA CYS A 199 -0.36 14.37 -6.01
C CYS A 199 0.42 15.02 -7.15
N LEU A 200 1.25 14.22 -7.82
CA LEU A 200 1.99 14.62 -9.01
C LEU A 200 1.47 13.86 -10.22
N GLU A 201 1.10 14.60 -11.27
CA GLU A 201 0.56 14.03 -12.51
C GLU A 201 1.45 14.44 -13.69
N GLN A 202 1.91 13.46 -14.48
CA GLN A 202 2.70 13.68 -15.71
C GLN A 202 3.97 14.51 -15.50
N CYS A 203 4.56 14.47 -14.29
CA CYS A 203 5.76 15.22 -13.95
C CYS A 203 7.03 14.45 -14.33
N GLN A 204 8.12 15.17 -14.59
CA GLN A 204 9.42 14.60 -14.94
C GLN A 204 10.54 15.24 -14.11
N GLY A 205 11.55 14.43 -13.72
CA GLY A 205 12.66 14.93 -12.92
C GLY A 205 12.22 15.29 -11.50
N VAL A 206 11.49 14.38 -10.84
CA VAL A 206 11.02 14.60 -9.46
C VAL A 206 12.02 14.02 -8.48
N HIS A 207 12.48 14.83 -7.55
CA HIS A 207 13.37 14.38 -6.49
C HIS A 207 12.77 14.69 -5.11
N ILE A 208 12.52 13.66 -4.32
CA ILE A 208 12.05 13.78 -2.94
C ILE A 208 13.07 13.11 -2.03
N HIS A 209 13.67 13.88 -1.12
CA HIS A 209 14.66 13.30 -0.21
C HIS A 209 14.67 13.97 1.16
N HIS A 210 14.94 13.18 2.22
CA HIS A 210 14.89 13.65 3.59
C HIS A 210 13.58 14.42 3.85
N PHE A 211 12.46 13.76 3.59
CA PHE A 211 11.14 14.38 3.63
C PHE A 211 10.13 13.52 4.37
N LEU A 212 9.30 14.15 5.20
CA LEU A 212 8.30 13.46 6.00
C LEU A 212 6.89 13.69 5.45
N PHE A 213 6.14 12.60 5.32
CA PHE A 213 4.71 12.61 5.08
C PHE A 213 4.03 11.96 6.29
N GLN A 214 3.08 12.64 6.93
CA GLN A 214 2.41 12.01 8.06
C GLN A 214 0.92 12.29 8.12
N ASN A 215 0.20 11.34 8.71
CA ASN A 215 -1.24 11.44 9.01
C ASN A 215 -2.12 11.80 7.80
N SER A 216 -1.85 11.19 6.64
CA SER A 216 -2.66 11.41 5.46
C SER A 216 -4.12 10.99 5.68
N ALA A 217 -5.05 11.71 5.07
CA ALA A 217 -6.47 11.36 5.07
C ALA A 217 -6.83 10.33 3.98
N HIS A 218 -5.96 10.13 2.99
CA HIS A 218 -6.13 9.23 1.85
C HIS A 218 -4.74 8.79 1.34
N TRP A 219 -4.59 8.34 0.10
CA TRP A 219 -3.33 8.00 -0.57
C TRP A 219 -2.29 9.08 -0.32
N THR A 220 -1.22 8.73 0.39
CA THR A 220 -0.29 9.74 0.92
C THR A 220 0.48 10.43 -0.18
N CYS A 221 1.14 9.67 -1.03
CA CYS A 221 1.93 10.17 -2.14
C CYS A 221 1.49 9.49 -3.43
N ARG A 222 0.73 10.19 -4.26
CA ARG A 222 0.27 9.72 -5.55
C ARG A 222 1.18 10.24 -6.65
N LEU A 223 1.82 9.33 -7.37
CA LEU A 223 2.63 9.60 -8.56
C LEU A 223 1.92 9.00 -9.77
N GLN A 224 1.32 9.85 -10.60
CA GLN A 224 0.56 9.41 -11.76
C GLN A 224 1.30 9.76 -13.05
N MET A 225 1.66 8.75 -13.82
CA MET A 225 2.31 8.90 -15.12
C MET A 225 3.60 9.77 -15.06
N CYS A 226 4.28 9.78 -13.90
CA CYS A 226 5.54 10.50 -13.73
C CYS A 226 6.70 9.73 -14.34
N ARG A 227 7.79 10.46 -14.68
CA ARG A 227 9.02 9.90 -15.23
C ARG A 227 10.23 10.48 -14.53
N ASP A 228 11.32 9.70 -14.49
CA ASP A 228 12.56 10.09 -13.81
C ASP A 228 12.26 10.61 -12.39
N VAL A 229 11.76 9.69 -11.55
CA VAL A 229 11.42 10.00 -10.16
C VAL A 229 12.43 9.32 -9.25
N ARG A 230 12.97 10.07 -8.31
CA ARG A 230 13.85 9.58 -7.23
C ARG A 230 13.29 9.98 -5.89
N ILE A 231 12.99 8.99 -5.07
CA ILE A 231 12.55 9.20 -3.68
C ILE A 231 13.51 8.46 -2.77
N GLU A 232 14.25 9.22 -1.96
CA GLU A 232 15.33 8.69 -1.13
C GLU A 232 15.23 9.27 0.28
N TYR A 233 15.41 8.42 1.30
CA TYR A 233 15.31 8.85 2.71
C TYR A 233 13.99 9.57 3.02
N ALA A 234 12.91 9.14 2.40
CA ALA A 234 11.58 9.64 2.71
C ALA A 234 10.91 8.78 3.78
N ALA A 235 10.15 9.42 4.66
CA ALA A 235 9.38 8.73 5.66
C ALA A 235 7.88 8.98 5.48
N ILE A 236 7.08 7.92 5.54
CA ILE A 236 5.62 7.98 5.62
C ILE A 236 5.18 7.43 6.96
N ARG A 237 4.45 8.22 7.75
CA ARG A 237 3.91 7.86 9.05
C ARG A 237 2.43 8.17 9.11
N ASN A 238 1.61 7.23 8.76
CA ASN A 238 0.16 7.42 8.81
C ASN A 238 -0.46 6.88 10.10
N ASN A 239 -1.54 7.51 10.52
CA ASN A 239 -2.39 6.94 11.53
C ASN A 239 -2.99 5.63 10.99
N ARG A 240 -2.73 4.53 11.69
CA ARG A 240 -3.07 3.17 11.24
C ARG A 240 -4.58 2.86 11.23
N ASN A 241 -5.40 3.78 11.68
CA ASN A 241 -6.85 3.64 11.69
C ASN A 241 -7.55 4.48 10.61
N VAL A 242 -6.79 5.19 9.76
CA VAL A 242 -7.37 5.98 8.67
C VAL A 242 -7.53 5.11 7.42
N ALA A 243 -8.75 4.98 6.92
CA ALA A 243 -9.04 4.18 5.73
C ALA A 243 -8.37 4.74 4.47
N ASN A 244 -7.79 3.86 3.64
CA ASN A 244 -7.11 4.21 2.39
C ASN A 244 -5.96 5.20 2.59
N ALA A 245 -5.32 5.21 3.77
CA ALA A 245 -4.09 5.93 3.98
C ALA A 245 -2.91 5.04 3.56
N ASP A 246 -2.84 4.79 2.25
CA ASP A 246 -1.77 4.09 1.57
C ASP A 246 -0.49 4.93 1.65
N GLY A 247 0.66 4.32 1.37
CA GLY A 247 1.95 5.01 1.34
C GLY A 247 2.22 5.67 0.00
N PHE A 248 2.91 4.93 -0.87
CA PHE A 248 3.20 5.36 -2.23
C PHE A 248 2.24 4.68 -3.22
N ASP A 249 1.36 5.47 -3.83
CA ASP A 249 0.49 5.05 -4.92
C ASP A 249 1.10 5.43 -6.26
N ILE A 250 1.69 4.46 -6.93
CA ILE A 250 2.31 4.62 -8.23
C ILE A 250 1.28 4.25 -9.30
N VAL A 251 0.80 5.23 -10.06
CA VAL A 251 -0.27 5.08 -11.03
C VAL A 251 0.28 5.24 -12.46
N GLY A 252 0.90 4.18 -12.98
CA GLY A 252 1.67 4.27 -14.21
C GLY A 252 2.99 5.04 -14.03
N GLY A 253 3.75 5.20 -15.10
CA GLY A 253 5.03 5.92 -15.07
C GLY A 253 6.23 5.06 -15.44
N GLN A 254 7.41 5.68 -15.53
CA GLN A 254 8.66 5.03 -15.96
C GLN A 254 9.86 5.64 -15.23
N ASP A 255 10.93 4.82 -15.09
CA ASP A 255 12.19 5.25 -14.49
C ASP A 255 12.01 5.78 -13.06
N LEU A 256 11.42 4.93 -12.20
CA LEU A 256 11.04 5.27 -10.83
C LEU A 256 11.94 4.56 -9.85
N ILE A 257 12.60 5.30 -8.97
CA ILE A 257 13.53 4.78 -7.97
C ILE A 257 13.11 5.22 -6.58
N PHE A 258 12.95 4.23 -5.68
CA PHE A 258 12.67 4.44 -4.26
C PHE A 258 13.76 3.75 -3.45
N ARG A 259 14.48 4.50 -2.62
CA ARG A 259 15.60 3.99 -1.80
C ARG A 259 15.53 4.47 -0.38
N HIS A 260 15.91 3.61 0.56
CA HIS A 260 16.04 3.98 1.97
C HIS A 260 14.77 4.67 2.51
N CYS A 261 13.59 4.21 2.09
CA CYS A 261 12.33 4.78 2.56
C CYS A 261 11.80 4.00 3.77
N MET A 262 11.17 4.73 4.69
CA MET A 262 10.42 4.14 5.80
C MET A 262 8.93 4.42 5.59
N VAL A 263 8.12 3.36 5.56
CA VAL A 263 6.69 3.47 5.25
C VAL A 263 5.89 2.76 6.32
N SER A 264 5.05 3.51 7.04
CA SER A 264 4.10 2.96 8.01
C SER A 264 2.68 3.45 7.67
N THR A 265 1.79 2.51 7.32
CA THR A 265 0.51 2.83 6.70
C THR A 265 -0.66 2.06 7.29
N ALA A 266 -1.86 2.63 7.13
CA ALA A 266 -3.13 1.98 7.47
C ALA A 266 -3.68 1.11 6.34
N ASP A 267 -3.23 1.33 5.13
CA ASP A 267 -3.56 0.57 3.92
C ASP A 267 -2.27 0.18 3.19
N ASP A 268 -2.25 -0.08 1.89
CA ASP A 268 -1.10 -0.59 1.17
C ASP A 268 0.17 0.29 1.35
N GLY A 269 1.36 -0.33 1.50
CA GLY A 269 2.62 0.41 1.69
C GLY A 269 3.14 1.02 0.40
N PHE A 270 3.65 0.18 -0.51
CA PHE A 270 3.91 0.51 -1.90
C PHE A 270 2.87 -0.18 -2.77
N VAL A 271 2.16 0.56 -3.58
CA VAL A 271 1.17 -0.02 -4.49
C VAL A 271 1.31 0.51 -5.91
N PHE A 272 1.43 -0.43 -6.86
CA PHE A 272 1.59 -0.16 -8.29
C PHE A 272 0.27 -0.43 -8.99
N LYS A 273 -0.35 0.63 -9.50
CA LYS A 273 -1.65 0.61 -10.17
C LYS A 273 -1.49 1.14 -11.59
N HIS A 274 -2.15 0.55 -12.56
CA HIS A 274 -2.06 1.04 -13.94
C HIS A 274 -3.37 0.81 -14.68
N ALA A 275 -4.30 1.73 -14.53
CA ALA A 275 -5.65 1.55 -15.02
C ALA A 275 -6.23 2.80 -15.68
N VAL A 276 -7.02 2.60 -16.73
CA VAL A 276 -7.63 3.66 -17.53
C VAL A 276 -8.50 4.61 -16.69
N TRP A 277 -9.25 4.09 -15.74
CA TRP A 277 -10.10 4.93 -14.86
C TRP A 277 -9.33 5.73 -13.82
N LEU A 278 -8.05 5.42 -13.63
CA LEU A 278 -7.13 6.23 -12.81
C LEU A 278 -6.43 7.31 -13.64
N GLY A 279 -6.71 7.41 -14.95
CA GLY A 279 -6.09 8.37 -15.85
C GLY A 279 -4.68 7.97 -16.31
N SER A 280 -4.34 6.67 -16.23
CA SER A 280 -3.06 6.18 -16.74
C SER A 280 -3.20 5.56 -18.12
N SER A 281 -2.08 5.42 -18.84
CA SER A 281 -1.98 4.87 -20.19
C SER A 281 -0.58 4.34 -20.48
N GLY A 282 -0.42 3.55 -21.53
CA GLY A 282 0.88 3.03 -21.95
C GLY A 282 1.37 1.87 -21.10
N GLU A 283 2.63 1.86 -20.72
CA GLU A 283 3.28 0.81 -19.94
C GLU A 283 4.00 1.41 -18.72
N MET A 284 3.84 0.78 -17.57
CA MET A 284 4.67 1.05 -16.39
C MET A 284 5.89 0.15 -16.43
N ARG A 285 7.09 0.72 -16.32
CA ARG A 285 8.35 -0.04 -16.38
C ARG A 285 9.52 0.67 -15.73
N HIS A 286 10.63 -0.06 -15.55
CA HIS A 286 11.86 0.42 -14.92
C HIS A 286 11.59 0.96 -13.52
N VAL A 287 11.01 0.13 -12.65
CA VAL A 287 10.72 0.50 -11.27
C VAL A 287 11.66 -0.22 -10.34
N LEU A 288 12.33 0.52 -9.47
CA LEU A 288 13.22 -0.02 -8.43
C LEU A 288 12.77 0.45 -7.06
N VAL A 289 12.55 -0.52 -6.15
CA VAL A 289 12.36 -0.26 -4.72
C VAL A 289 13.44 -1.03 -3.97
N GLU A 290 14.33 -0.33 -3.25
CA GLU A 290 15.42 -1.00 -2.55
C GLU A 290 15.75 -0.38 -1.19
N ASP A 291 16.25 -1.23 -0.29
CA ASP A 291 16.70 -0.82 1.05
C ASP A 291 15.61 -0.10 1.87
N CYS A 292 14.35 -0.51 1.68
CA CYS A 292 13.19 0.12 2.34
C CYS A 292 12.68 -0.73 3.51
N ARG A 293 12.10 -0.05 4.50
CA ARG A 293 11.35 -0.67 5.60
C ARG A 293 9.89 -0.30 5.48
N ILE A 294 9.03 -1.33 5.42
CA ILE A 294 7.61 -1.14 5.12
C ILE A 294 6.79 -1.86 6.17
N ASP A 295 5.94 -1.11 6.84
CA ASP A 295 5.01 -1.56 7.86
C ASP A 295 3.58 -1.18 7.42
N SER A 296 2.80 -2.15 7.00
CA SER A 296 1.44 -1.94 6.49
C SER A 296 0.42 -2.83 7.20
N ARG A 297 -0.78 -2.31 7.41
CA ARG A 297 -1.91 -3.12 7.92
C ARG A 297 -2.56 -3.96 6.83
N THR A 298 -2.31 -3.70 5.56
CA THR A 298 -2.84 -4.47 4.43
C THR A 298 -1.72 -5.16 3.66
N ASN A 299 -1.25 -4.62 2.56
CA ASN A 299 -0.16 -5.23 1.81
C ASN A 299 1.08 -4.34 1.91
N CYS A 300 2.23 -4.92 2.29
CA CYS A 300 3.45 -4.12 2.34
C CYS A 300 3.86 -3.68 0.93
N ILE A 301 3.87 -4.62 -0.03
CA ILE A 301 4.11 -4.34 -1.44
C ILE A 301 3.03 -5.00 -2.27
N LYS A 302 2.40 -4.22 -3.14
CA LYS A 302 1.32 -4.69 -3.98
C LYS A 302 1.47 -4.21 -5.42
N ILE A 303 1.38 -5.13 -6.37
CA ILE A 303 1.18 -4.83 -7.78
C ILE A 303 -0.28 -5.15 -8.10
N GLY A 304 -1.03 -4.13 -8.48
CA GLY A 304 -2.48 -4.25 -8.67
C GLY A 304 -3.26 -3.51 -7.58
N THR A 305 -4.54 -3.74 -7.44
CA THR A 305 -5.45 -4.63 -8.17
C THR A 305 -5.87 -4.02 -9.51
N GLU A 306 -5.77 -2.68 -9.63
CA GLU A 306 -6.16 -1.89 -10.80
C GLU A 306 -5.13 -2.04 -11.92
N THR A 307 -5.37 -2.98 -12.85
CA THR A 307 -4.41 -3.36 -13.90
C THR A 307 -5.09 -3.52 -15.26
N THR A 308 -5.27 -2.41 -15.98
CA THR A 308 -5.75 -2.44 -17.37
C THR A 308 -4.64 -2.22 -18.40
N TYR A 309 -3.51 -1.68 -17.97
CA TYR A 309 -2.31 -1.51 -18.78
C TYR A 309 -1.14 -2.32 -18.24
N PRO A 310 -0.13 -2.65 -19.06
CA PRO A 310 0.99 -3.46 -18.65
C PRO A 310 1.82 -2.83 -17.54
N ILE A 311 2.23 -3.69 -16.58
CA ILE A 311 3.23 -3.38 -15.56
C ILE A 311 4.37 -4.37 -15.75
N THR A 312 5.55 -3.88 -16.12
CA THR A 312 6.70 -4.72 -16.41
C THR A 312 7.96 -4.15 -15.77
N ASP A 313 9.01 -4.97 -15.69
CA ASP A 313 10.32 -4.57 -15.19
C ASP A 313 10.26 -3.82 -13.85
N VAL A 314 9.76 -4.53 -12.85
CA VAL A 314 9.70 -4.06 -11.46
C VAL A 314 10.65 -4.89 -10.62
N THR A 315 11.61 -4.25 -9.98
CA THR A 315 12.53 -4.89 -9.04
C THR A 315 12.34 -4.33 -7.64
N VAL A 316 12.15 -5.22 -6.68
CA VAL A 316 12.09 -4.87 -5.25
C VAL A 316 13.14 -5.70 -4.52
N ARG A 317 14.06 -5.06 -3.81
CA ARG A 317 15.16 -5.79 -3.18
C ARG A 317 15.65 -5.20 -1.87
N ARG A 318 16.20 -6.06 -1.02
CA ARG A 318 16.76 -5.70 0.29
C ARG A 318 15.79 -4.89 1.14
N CYS A 319 14.52 -5.30 1.16
CA CYS A 319 13.50 -4.62 1.93
C CYS A 319 13.06 -5.47 3.14
N ARG A 320 12.68 -4.76 4.21
CA ARG A 320 12.06 -5.36 5.40
C ARG A 320 10.59 -5.03 5.42
N LEU A 321 9.76 -6.08 5.46
CA LEU A 321 8.31 -5.99 5.49
C LEU A 321 7.86 -6.48 6.86
N GLU A 322 7.31 -5.59 7.68
CA GLU A 322 6.99 -5.97 9.05
C GLU A 322 5.76 -5.26 9.56
N LEU A 323 5.05 -5.91 10.48
CA LEU A 323 4.03 -5.27 11.27
C LEU A 323 4.56 -5.09 12.69
N GLN A 324 4.67 -3.86 13.14
CA GLN A 324 5.17 -3.53 14.49
C GLN A 324 4.10 -3.63 15.58
N ASP A 325 2.82 -3.54 15.23
CA ASP A 325 1.73 -3.61 16.19
C ASP A 325 1.44 -5.04 16.64
N LEU A 326 0.81 -5.18 17.82
CA LEU A 326 0.34 -6.45 18.37
C LEU A 326 -0.83 -7.08 17.60
N TYR A 327 -1.29 -6.43 16.54
CA TYR A 327 -2.40 -6.89 15.71
C TYR A 327 -1.98 -8.01 14.75
N PRO A 328 -2.96 -8.83 14.29
CA PRO A 328 -2.65 -9.79 13.25
C PRO A 328 -2.00 -9.07 12.07
N GLY A 329 -0.97 -9.71 11.55
CA GLY A 329 -0.03 -9.16 10.61
C GLY A 329 -0.63 -8.51 9.35
N ALA A 330 0.19 -7.89 8.56
CA ALA A 330 -0.19 -7.43 7.23
C ALA A 330 -0.93 -8.54 6.46
N VAL A 331 -1.90 -8.16 5.65
CA VAL A 331 -2.67 -9.12 4.83
C VAL A 331 -1.73 -9.93 3.95
N SER A 332 -0.80 -9.23 3.27
CA SER A 332 0.27 -9.88 2.52
C SER A 332 1.58 -9.10 2.67
N GLY A 333 2.70 -9.83 2.70
CA GLY A 333 4.02 -9.22 2.53
C GLY A 333 4.15 -8.70 1.10
N ILE A 334 4.03 -9.62 0.15
CA ILE A 334 4.07 -9.31 -1.28
C ILE A 334 2.79 -9.82 -1.94
N SER A 335 2.12 -8.95 -2.70
CA SER A 335 0.95 -9.27 -3.50
C SER A 335 1.17 -8.88 -4.97
N VAL A 336 1.00 -9.81 -5.90
CA VAL A 336 1.11 -9.58 -7.35
C VAL A 336 -0.20 -9.99 -8.01
N GLU A 337 -0.93 -9.02 -8.54
CA GLU A 337 -2.30 -9.21 -8.98
C GLU A 337 -2.55 -8.60 -10.37
N ALA A 338 -2.99 -9.41 -11.33
CA ALA A 338 -3.55 -8.93 -12.58
C ALA A 338 -5.01 -9.36 -12.68
N CYS A 339 -5.93 -8.42 -12.47
CA CYS A 339 -7.35 -8.73 -12.33
C CYS A 339 -8.29 -7.90 -13.21
N ASP A 340 -7.78 -6.99 -14.02
CA ASP A 340 -8.58 -6.07 -14.82
C ASP A 340 -8.22 -6.05 -16.31
N GLY A 341 -7.56 -7.09 -16.81
CA GLY A 341 -7.33 -7.24 -18.26
C GLY A 341 -5.91 -6.93 -18.74
N SER A 342 -4.93 -6.83 -17.86
CA SER A 342 -3.55 -6.47 -18.21
C SER A 342 -2.53 -7.60 -18.01
N VAL A 343 -1.30 -7.31 -18.39
CA VAL A 343 -0.12 -8.15 -18.19
C VAL A 343 0.74 -7.57 -17.08
N VAL A 344 1.04 -8.40 -16.07
CA VAL A 344 2.07 -8.14 -15.08
C VAL A 344 3.20 -9.14 -15.31
N SER A 345 4.40 -8.65 -15.64
CA SER A 345 5.52 -9.53 -16.00
C SER A 345 6.88 -8.92 -15.67
N GLN A 346 7.92 -9.76 -15.63
CA GLN A 346 9.30 -9.34 -15.33
C GLN A 346 9.36 -8.62 -13.96
N VAL A 347 8.83 -9.29 -12.93
CA VAL A 347 8.81 -8.75 -11.57
C VAL A 347 9.74 -9.58 -10.70
N HIS A 348 10.65 -8.92 -10.02
CA HIS A 348 11.71 -9.55 -9.24
C HIS A 348 11.69 -9.05 -7.79
N PHE A 349 11.58 -10.01 -6.86
CA PHE A 349 11.72 -9.76 -5.43
C PHE A 349 12.97 -10.49 -4.94
N GLU A 350 13.89 -9.75 -4.30
CA GLU A 350 15.20 -10.27 -3.93
C GLU A 350 15.63 -9.77 -2.55
N ASP A 351 16.22 -10.68 -1.74
CA ASP A 351 16.72 -10.32 -0.41
C ASP A 351 15.66 -9.67 0.49
N MET A 352 14.51 -10.33 0.64
CA MET A 352 13.40 -9.79 1.42
C MET A 352 13.32 -10.44 2.80
N GLU A 353 13.20 -9.63 3.83
CA GLU A 353 12.89 -10.08 5.19
C GLU A 353 11.46 -9.70 5.55
N MET A 354 10.67 -10.66 6.04
CA MET A 354 9.28 -10.44 6.42
C MET A 354 9.02 -10.90 7.85
N THR A 355 8.25 -10.13 8.60
CA THR A 355 7.80 -10.51 9.94
C THR A 355 6.33 -10.19 10.11
N ARG A 356 5.54 -11.20 10.56
CA ARG A 356 4.09 -11.05 10.76
C ARG A 356 3.31 -10.64 9.51
N CYS A 357 3.76 -11.03 8.34
CA CYS A 357 2.97 -10.95 7.12
C CYS A 357 2.08 -12.20 7.02
N THR A 358 0.76 -12.03 7.13
CA THR A 358 -0.19 -13.15 7.19
C THR A 358 0.00 -14.10 6.01
N CYS A 359 0.01 -13.60 4.78
CA CYS A 359 0.37 -14.31 3.57
C CYS A 359 1.69 -13.75 3.04
N PRO A 360 2.83 -14.45 3.16
CA PRO A 360 4.12 -13.89 2.72
C PRO A 360 4.13 -13.55 1.24
N ILE A 361 3.64 -14.48 0.41
CA ILE A 361 3.63 -14.34 -1.06
C ILE A 361 2.25 -14.70 -1.58
N PHE A 362 1.61 -13.75 -2.25
CA PHE A 362 0.34 -13.91 -2.91
C PHE A 362 0.45 -13.50 -4.37
N VAL A 363 0.22 -14.43 -5.30
CA VAL A 363 0.21 -14.18 -6.74
C VAL A 363 -1.15 -14.56 -7.31
N ARG A 364 -1.83 -13.61 -7.94
CA ARG A 364 -3.19 -13.80 -8.41
C ARG A 364 -3.40 -13.31 -9.84
N LEU A 365 -3.88 -14.21 -10.67
CA LEU A 365 -4.52 -13.87 -11.93
C LEU A 365 -6.04 -13.98 -11.74
N GLY A 366 -6.79 -12.93 -12.03
CA GLY A 366 -8.23 -12.87 -11.92
C GLY A 366 -8.89 -12.15 -13.08
N ASN A 367 -10.21 -11.99 -13.02
CA ASN A 367 -10.96 -11.21 -14.00
C ASN A 367 -12.17 -10.56 -13.32
N ARG A 368 -11.97 -9.35 -12.80
CA ARG A 368 -13.06 -8.57 -12.21
C ARG A 368 -14.00 -7.96 -13.26
N ASN A 369 -13.61 -8.05 -14.53
CA ASN A 369 -14.33 -7.48 -15.67
C ASN A 369 -14.60 -5.98 -15.57
N ARG A 370 -13.77 -5.25 -14.83
CA ARG A 370 -13.95 -3.80 -14.64
C ARG A 370 -13.68 -3.03 -15.92
N ALA A 371 -12.72 -3.46 -16.74
CA ALA A 371 -12.41 -2.84 -18.02
C ALA A 371 -13.60 -2.81 -18.98
N ALA A 372 -14.48 -3.83 -18.93
CA ALA A 372 -15.68 -3.89 -19.75
C ALA A 372 -16.86 -3.05 -19.21
N THR A 373 -16.79 -2.63 -17.94
CA THR A 373 -17.86 -1.89 -17.25
C THR A 373 -17.54 -0.43 -17.04
N VAL A 374 -16.33 0.01 -17.35
CA VAL A 374 -15.93 1.41 -17.22
C VAL A 374 -16.52 2.20 -18.39
N THR A 375 -17.73 2.67 -18.20
CA THR A 375 -18.22 3.86 -18.90
C THR A 375 -17.61 5.09 -18.22
N ALA A 376 -17.55 6.22 -18.93
CA ALA A 376 -17.07 7.51 -18.38
C ALA A 376 -17.82 7.99 -17.12
N GLU A 377 -18.76 7.21 -16.63
CA GLU A 377 -19.66 7.48 -15.50
C GLU A 377 -19.38 6.64 -14.26
N SER A 378 -18.35 5.77 -14.25
CA SER A 378 -18.11 4.95 -13.07
C SER A 378 -17.75 5.82 -11.86
N ALA A 379 -18.36 5.52 -10.72
CA ALA A 379 -18.20 6.27 -9.46
C ALA A 379 -16.73 6.45 -9.04
N ASN A 380 -15.83 5.54 -9.41
CA ASN A 380 -14.40 5.62 -9.09
C ASN A 380 -13.67 6.71 -9.87
N ALA A 381 -14.04 6.99 -11.13
CA ALA A 381 -13.45 8.09 -11.89
C ALA A 381 -13.78 9.45 -11.25
N VAL A 382 -14.97 9.57 -10.66
CA VAL A 382 -15.39 10.76 -9.90
C VAL A 382 -14.66 10.85 -8.57
N GLU A 383 -14.41 9.72 -7.91
CA GLU A 383 -13.75 9.66 -6.61
C GLU A 383 -12.29 10.14 -6.67
N PHE A 384 -11.59 9.91 -7.77
CA PHE A 384 -10.18 10.26 -7.94
C PHE A 384 -9.92 11.50 -8.80
N GLY A 385 -10.95 12.28 -9.13
CA GLY A 385 -10.79 13.56 -9.84
C GLY A 385 -10.46 13.42 -11.33
N ALA A 386 -10.50 12.23 -11.90
CA ALA A 386 -10.45 12.07 -13.35
C ALA A 386 -11.63 12.83 -13.96
N LYS A 387 -11.36 13.92 -14.69
CA LYS A 387 -12.41 14.61 -15.45
C LYS A 387 -13.06 13.59 -16.37
N LYS A 388 -14.39 13.56 -16.42
CA LYS A 388 -15.14 12.87 -17.48
C LYS A 388 -14.46 13.23 -18.80
N GLN A 389 -13.76 12.29 -19.42
CA GLN A 389 -13.35 12.46 -20.79
C GLN A 389 -14.61 12.28 -21.64
N PRO A 390 -15.07 13.30 -22.36
CA PRO A 390 -16.25 13.17 -23.19
C PRO A 390 -15.96 12.14 -24.26
N GLY A 391 -16.70 11.03 -24.26
CA GLY A 391 -16.80 10.14 -25.40
C GLY A 391 -15.62 9.23 -25.72
N GLY A 392 -14.72 9.01 -24.78
CA GLY A 392 -13.69 7.98 -24.91
C GLY A 392 -14.35 6.59 -24.86
N THR A 393 -14.67 6.02 -26.02
CA THR A 393 -14.97 4.59 -26.14
C THR A 393 -13.73 3.84 -25.67
N VAL A 394 -13.82 3.22 -24.49
CA VAL A 394 -12.83 2.22 -24.08
C VAL A 394 -12.83 1.18 -25.18
N ASP A 395 -11.69 1.00 -25.85
CA ASP A 395 -11.53 -0.01 -26.88
C ASP A 395 -11.79 -1.38 -26.25
N LYS A 396 -13.00 -1.89 -26.40
CA LYS A 396 -13.44 -3.18 -25.88
C LYS A 396 -12.56 -4.33 -26.39
N HIS A 397 -11.94 -4.17 -27.55
CA HIS A 397 -11.07 -5.16 -28.17
C HIS A 397 -9.68 -5.24 -27.52
N ARG A 398 -9.22 -4.16 -26.87
CA ARG A 398 -7.92 -4.12 -26.19
C ARG A 398 -7.93 -4.90 -24.86
N PHE A 399 -9.09 -5.14 -24.26
CA PHE A 399 -9.25 -5.78 -22.96
C PHE A 399 -9.87 -7.18 -23.06
N ASP A 400 -9.67 -7.89 -24.15
CA ASP A 400 -10.21 -9.21 -24.48
C ASP A 400 -9.77 -10.36 -23.54
N GLY A 401 -9.72 -10.11 -22.25
CA GLY A 401 -9.46 -11.15 -21.25
C GLY A 401 -8.04 -11.72 -21.31
N LYS A 402 -7.07 -11.01 -21.87
CA LYS A 402 -5.66 -11.41 -21.91
C LYS A 402 -4.87 -10.95 -20.68
N SER A 403 -5.52 -10.94 -19.51
CA SER A 403 -4.77 -10.80 -18.27
C SER A 403 -3.71 -11.90 -18.18
N ALA A 404 -2.51 -11.53 -17.83
CA ALA A 404 -1.44 -12.49 -17.58
C ALA A 404 -0.61 -12.05 -16.37
N VAL A 405 -0.20 -13.01 -15.56
CA VAL A 405 0.85 -12.85 -14.56
C VAL A 405 1.93 -13.86 -14.93
N ARG A 406 3.11 -13.38 -15.26
CA ARG A 406 4.19 -14.25 -15.72
C ARG A 406 5.57 -13.68 -15.46
N ASP A 407 6.60 -14.55 -15.47
CA ASP A 407 7.98 -14.14 -15.28
C ASP A 407 8.19 -13.43 -13.94
N ILE A 408 7.70 -14.06 -12.85
CA ILE A 408 7.79 -13.53 -11.50
C ILE A 408 8.84 -14.33 -10.72
N THR A 409 9.79 -13.64 -10.12
CA THR A 409 10.87 -14.27 -9.35
C THR A 409 10.86 -13.80 -7.90
N PHE A 410 10.92 -14.76 -6.99
CA PHE A 410 11.18 -14.58 -5.56
C PHE A 410 12.48 -15.27 -5.22
N ASN A 411 13.48 -14.52 -4.81
CA ASN A 411 14.83 -15.01 -4.58
C ASN A 411 15.37 -14.53 -3.24
N ARG A 412 15.81 -15.43 -2.39
CA ARG A 412 16.30 -15.16 -1.03
C ARG A 412 15.26 -14.40 -0.18
N ILE A 413 14.14 -15.07 0.09
CA ILE A 413 13.03 -14.55 0.88
C ILE A 413 13.01 -15.25 2.23
N THR A 414 13.03 -14.50 3.32
CA THR A 414 12.82 -15.03 4.67
C THR A 414 11.54 -14.43 5.26
N ALA A 415 10.60 -15.27 5.69
CA ALA A 415 9.37 -14.83 6.33
C ALA A 415 9.20 -15.53 7.68
N ARG A 416 8.89 -14.74 8.71
CA ARG A 416 8.60 -15.23 10.07
C ARG A 416 7.19 -14.87 10.48
N GLU A 417 6.59 -15.72 11.30
CA GLU A 417 5.23 -15.55 11.83
C GLU A 417 4.16 -15.42 10.72
N ALA A 418 4.30 -16.21 9.65
CA ALA A 418 3.26 -16.35 8.62
C ALA A 418 2.06 -17.14 9.18
N GLU A 419 0.93 -17.07 8.50
CA GLU A 419 -0.29 -17.77 8.91
C GLU A 419 -1.04 -18.42 7.73
N ILE A 420 -0.74 -18.00 6.51
CA ILE A 420 -1.31 -18.50 5.26
C ILE A 420 -0.17 -18.94 4.37
N PRO A 421 -0.31 -20.05 3.61
CA PRO A 421 0.74 -20.53 2.72
C PRO A 421 1.05 -19.54 1.59
N ILE A 422 2.13 -19.81 0.87
CA ILE A 422 2.37 -19.20 -0.44
C ILE A 422 1.18 -19.56 -1.34
N ILE A 423 0.56 -18.55 -1.97
CA ILE A 423 -0.58 -18.72 -2.86
C ILE A 423 -0.20 -18.28 -4.28
N LEU A 424 -0.31 -19.21 -5.22
CA LEU A 424 -0.14 -18.95 -6.65
C LEU A 424 -1.41 -19.40 -7.37
N ALA A 425 -2.25 -18.45 -7.82
CA ALA A 425 -3.59 -18.80 -8.28
C ALA A 425 -3.97 -18.12 -9.60
N GLY A 426 -4.05 -18.92 -10.65
CA GLY A 426 -4.84 -18.63 -11.84
C GLY A 426 -6.33 -18.87 -11.59
N TYR A 427 -7.12 -19.00 -12.65
CA TYR A 427 -8.55 -19.29 -12.56
C TYR A 427 -9.06 -20.05 -13.78
N ARG A 428 -10.21 -20.72 -13.60
CA ARG A 428 -10.96 -21.34 -14.68
C ARG A 428 -12.31 -20.66 -14.84
N GLN A 429 -12.64 -20.28 -16.07
CA GLN A 429 -13.91 -19.64 -16.41
C GLN A 429 -14.37 -20.08 -17.79
N GLN A 430 -15.65 -20.41 -17.94
CA GLN A 430 -16.27 -20.80 -19.22
C GLN A 430 -15.49 -21.89 -19.98
N GLY A 431 -15.01 -22.91 -19.24
CA GLY A 431 -14.26 -24.02 -19.83
C GLY A 431 -12.80 -23.71 -20.17
N ARG A 432 -12.35 -22.47 -20.04
CA ARG A 432 -10.96 -22.04 -20.28
C ARG A 432 -10.21 -21.87 -18.98
N THR A 433 -8.95 -22.28 -18.97
CA THR A 433 -8.04 -22.08 -17.84
C THR A 433 -7.06 -20.94 -18.15
N HIS A 434 -7.02 -19.98 -17.24
CA HIS A 434 -6.11 -18.84 -17.27
C HIS A 434 -5.05 -19.06 -16.20
N ARG A 435 -3.81 -19.17 -16.61
CA ARG A 435 -2.70 -19.58 -15.72
C ARG A 435 -1.80 -18.42 -15.34
N VAL A 436 -1.33 -18.48 -14.10
CA VAL A 436 -0.10 -17.81 -13.71
C VAL A 436 1.06 -18.59 -14.33
N GLU A 437 2.07 -17.94 -14.90
CA GLU A 437 3.08 -18.62 -15.68
C GLU A 437 4.51 -18.25 -15.26
N ARG A 438 5.41 -19.21 -15.29
CA ARG A 438 6.86 -19.02 -15.06
C ARG A 438 7.15 -18.25 -13.77
N VAL A 439 6.66 -18.80 -12.67
CA VAL A 439 7.00 -18.30 -11.33
C VAL A 439 8.18 -19.07 -10.79
N THR A 440 9.17 -18.36 -10.29
CA THR A 440 10.36 -18.94 -9.64
C THR A 440 10.37 -18.58 -8.17
N LEU A 441 10.46 -19.59 -7.30
CA LEU A 441 10.73 -19.46 -5.87
C LEU A 441 12.11 -20.09 -5.62
N ARG A 442 13.10 -19.29 -5.19
CA ARG A 442 14.45 -19.75 -4.90
C ARG A 442 14.91 -19.25 -3.55
N ASP A 443 15.49 -20.15 -2.75
CA ASP A 443 16.02 -19.82 -1.42
C ASP A 443 14.96 -19.11 -0.56
N VAL A 444 13.78 -19.73 -0.42
CA VAL A 444 12.64 -19.18 0.32
C VAL A 444 12.47 -19.94 1.63
N GLN A 445 12.51 -19.23 2.75
CA GLN A 445 12.33 -19.78 4.10
C GLN A 445 11.15 -19.14 4.79
N ILE A 446 10.18 -19.93 5.21
CA ILE A 446 8.98 -19.44 5.90
C ILE A 446 8.82 -20.17 7.23
N THR A 447 8.62 -19.42 8.29
CA THR A 447 8.24 -19.94 9.60
C THR A 447 6.84 -19.41 9.96
N TYR A 448 5.96 -20.32 10.34
CA TYR A 448 4.62 -19.98 10.78
C TYR A 448 4.61 -19.39 12.19
N ALA A 449 3.59 -18.59 12.49
CA ALA A 449 3.31 -18.14 13.84
C ALA A 449 2.94 -19.34 14.74
N ASN A 450 3.44 -19.34 15.97
CA ASN A 450 3.11 -20.39 16.95
C ASN A 450 1.70 -20.18 17.53
N ARG A 451 0.68 -20.40 16.70
CA ARG A 451 -0.74 -20.28 17.07
C ARG A 451 -1.47 -21.57 16.76
N PRO A 452 -2.54 -21.89 17.53
CA PRO A 452 -3.39 -23.03 17.21
C PRO A 452 -3.93 -22.93 15.79
N GLU A 453 -3.85 -24.04 15.07
CA GLU A 453 -4.42 -24.14 13.74
C GLU A 453 -5.95 -24.22 13.82
N ILE A 454 -6.65 -23.42 13.01
CA ILE A 454 -8.10 -23.56 12.86
C ILE A 454 -8.35 -24.71 11.88
N VAL A 455 -8.86 -25.82 12.41
CA VAL A 455 -8.92 -27.12 11.71
C VAL A 455 -10.02 -27.20 10.62
N GLU A 456 -10.75 -26.14 10.34
CA GLU A 456 -11.76 -26.19 9.27
C GLU A 456 -11.11 -26.23 7.90
N ARG A 457 -10.90 -27.45 7.38
CA ARG A 457 -10.45 -27.67 6.00
C ARG A 457 -11.59 -27.36 5.03
N ARG A 458 -11.37 -26.45 4.13
CA ARG A 458 -12.26 -26.31 2.98
C ARG A 458 -11.95 -27.42 1.98
N LEU A 459 -12.91 -28.31 1.76
CA LEU A 459 -12.83 -29.33 0.71
C LEU A 459 -12.90 -28.73 -0.70
N PHE A 460 -13.50 -27.56 -0.82
CA PHE A 460 -13.66 -26.85 -2.09
C PHE A 460 -13.23 -25.39 -1.94
N ILE A 461 -12.28 -24.97 -2.75
CA ILE A 461 -11.84 -23.59 -2.87
C ILE A 461 -12.43 -22.99 -4.15
N PRO A 462 -13.35 -22.01 -4.08
CA PRO A 462 -13.92 -21.39 -5.27
C PRO A 462 -12.85 -20.70 -6.13
N GLU A 463 -13.16 -20.48 -7.41
CA GLU A 463 -12.27 -19.81 -8.36
C GLU A 463 -12.05 -18.32 -8.04
N TYR A 464 -12.96 -17.69 -7.30
CA TYR A 464 -12.90 -16.27 -6.92
C TYR A 464 -12.58 -15.30 -8.07
N VAL A 465 -13.07 -15.60 -9.29
CA VAL A 465 -12.68 -14.90 -10.53
C VAL A 465 -12.89 -13.39 -10.45
N ARG A 466 -14.05 -12.97 -9.91
CA ARG A 466 -14.47 -11.56 -9.88
C ARG A 466 -14.34 -10.89 -8.52
N THR A 467 -13.89 -11.60 -7.49
CA THR A 467 -13.76 -11.04 -6.16
C THR A 467 -12.50 -10.19 -6.06
N TYR A 468 -12.50 -9.23 -5.13
CA TYR A 468 -11.28 -8.50 -4.78
C TYR A 468 -10.22 -9.48 -4.27
N PRO A 469 -9.03 -9.53 -4.88
CA PRO A 469 -8.03 -10.54 -4.59
C PRO A 469 -7.23 -10.17 -3.34
N GLU A 470 -7.28 -11.06 -2.38
CA GLU A 470 -6.47 -10.97 -1.15
C GLU A 470 -6.24 -12.36 -0.59
N GLY A 471 -5.07 -12.60 0.00
CA GLY A 471 -4.69 -13.91 0.53
C GLY A 471 -5.67 -14.47 1.55
N TRP A 472 -6.25 -13.62 2.40
CA TRP A 472 -7.22 -14.04 3.41
C TRP A 472 -8.53 -14.61 2.84
N ARG A 473 -8.87 -14.35 1.58
CA ARG A 473 -10.03 -14.98 0.92
C ARG A 473 -9.84 -16.47 0.67
N PHE A 474 -8.58 -16.87 0.54
CA PHE A 474 -8.17 -18.27 0.35
C PHE A 474 -7.86 -18.98 1.66
N ARG A 475 -8.18 -18.40 2.82
CA ARG A 475 -7.91 -19.03 4.12
C ARG A 475 -8.52 -20.42 4.24
N ASN A 476 -8.02 -21.18 5.22
CA ASN A 476 -8.37 -22.58 5.44
C ASN A 476 -8.00 -23.45 4.22
N LEU A 477 -6.88 -23.09 3.58
CA LEU A 477 -6.33 -23.85 2.48
C LEU A 477 -5.93 -25.25 2.93
N PRO A 478 -6.07 -26.27 2.05
CA PRO A 478 -5.77 -27.65 2.40
C PRO A 478 -4.27 -27.97 2.49
N SER A 479 -3.36 -27.04 2.18
CA SER A 479 -1.91 -27.17 2.40
C SER A 479 -1.40 -26.08 3.35
N TYR A 480 -0.24 -26.31 3.99
CA TYR A 480 0.34 -25.30 4.87
C TYR A 480 1.55 -24.57 4.25
N GLY A 481 2.25 -25.12 3.30
CA GLY A 481 3.45 -24.51 2.70
C GLY A 481 3.16 -23.79 1.39
N ILE A 482 2.78 -24.53 0.36
CA ILE A 482 2.49 -23.99 -0.98
C ILE A 482 1.11 -24.46 -1.44
N TRP A 483 0.30 -23.52 -1.88
CA TRP A 483 -0.93 -23.81 -2.60
C TRP A 483 -0.89 -23.14 -3.97
N ALA A 484 -0.74 -23.96 -5.02
CA ALA A 484 -0.73 -23.49 -6.39
C ALA A 484 -1.87 -24.10 -7.18
N ARG A 485 -2.62 -23.27 -7.90
CA ARG A 485 -3.70 -23.70 -8.77
C ARG A 485 -3.67 -22.94 -10.09
N HIS A 486 -3.82 -23.68 -11.21
CA HIS A 486 -3.77 -23.10 -12.55
C HIS A 486 -2.49 -22.29 -12.75
N THR A 487 -1.35 -22.92 -12.48
CA THR A 487 0.00 -22.33 -12.59
C THR A 487 0.82 -23.18 -13.56
N ARG A 488 1.45 -22.57 -14.55
CA ARG A 488 2.31 -23.24 -15.52
C ARG A 488 3.77 -22.91 -15.26
N ASP A 489 4.65 -23.90 -15.42
CA ASP A 489 6.10 -23.74 -15.31
C ASP A 489 6.53 -23.10 -13.97
N LEU A 490 5.95 -23.58 -12.87
CA LEU A 490 6.38 -23.24 -11.52
C LEU A 490 7.72 -23.89 -11.25
N CYS A 491 8.72 -23.12 -10.86
CA CYS A 491 10.03 -23.61 -10.46
C CYS A 491 10.29 -23.26 -8.99
N CYS A 492 10.45 -24.29 -8.14
CA CYS A 492 10.82 -24.12 -6.74
C CYS A 492 12.18 -24.78 -6.50
N SER A 493 13.12 -24.06 -5.87
CA SER A 493 14.39 -24.60 -5.44
C SER A 493 14.76 -24.06 -4.06
N HIS A 494 15.17 -24.94 -3.15
CA HIS A 494 15.51 -24.62 -1.76
C HIS A 494 14.39 -23.83 -1.05
N VAL A 495 13.15 -24.35 -1.12
CA VAL A 495 12.00 -23.74 -0.44
C VAL A 495 11.68 -24.55 0.80
N THR A 496 11.75 -23.91 1.96
CA THR A 496 11.47 -24.56 3.25
C THR A 496 10.37 -23.81 4.00
N VAL A 497 9.43 -24.57 4.56
CA VAL A 497 8.37 -24.01 5.40
C VAL A 497 8.33 -24.79 6.71
N PHE A 498 8.55 -24.10 7.81
CA PHE A 498 8.46 -24.65 9.15
C PHE A 498 7.16 -24.24 9.83
N HIS A 499 6.38 -25.24 10.25
CA HIS A 499 5.18 -25.03 11.07
C HIS A 499 5.48 -25.47 12.51
N PRO A 500 5.48 -24.55 13.50
CA PRO A 500 5.91 -24.85 14.87
C PRO A 500 4.94 -25.74 15.65
N ARG A 501 3.82 -26.13 15.05
CA ARG A 501 2.85 -27.07 15.59
C ARG A 501 2.53 -28.15 14.59
N TYR A 502 2.08 -29.30 15.08
CA TYR A 502 1.59 -30.37 14.23
C TYR A 502 0.41 -29.89 13.36
N THR A 503 0.48 -30.20 12.08
CA THR A 503 -0.61 -30.02 11.13
C THR A 503 -0.81 -31.30 10.31
N GLN A 504 -2.05 -31.69 10.08
CA GLN A 504 -2.39 -32.79 9.18
C GLN A 504 -2.48 -32.36 7.71
N ARG A 505 -2.26 -31.09 7.41
CA ARG A 505 -2.25 -30.60 6.04
C ARG A 505 -0.96 -31.02 5.35
N PRO A 506 -1.00 -31.46 4.09
CA PRO A 506 0.23 -31.67 3.32
C PRO A 506 0.99 -30.36 3.16
N PHE A 507 2.30 -30.47 3.01
CA PHE A 507 3.17 -29.32 2.75
C PHE A 507 2.72 -28.53 1.52
N ARG A 508 2.35 -29.22 0.43
CA ARG A 508 1.96 -28.57 -0.82
C ARG A 508 0.74 -29.21 -1.46
N ILE A 509 0.00 -28.38 -2.19
CA ILE A 509 -1.00 -28.85 -3.15
C ILE A 509 -0.80 -28.08 -4.47
N LEU A 510 -0.57 -28.85 -5.54
CA LEU A 510 -0.44 -28.35 -6.91
C LEU A 510 -1.62 -28.87 -7.74
N GLN A 511 -2.55 -27.98 -8.04
CA GLN A 511 -3.78 -28.30 -8.80
C GLN A 511 -3.70 -27.70 -10.20
N ASP A 512 -3.65 -28.54 -11.24
CA ASP A 512 -3.51 -28.09 -12.64
C ASP A 512 -2.27 -27.18 -12.82
N CYS A 513 -1.10 -27.73 -12.48
CA CYS A 513 0.20 -27.05 -12.54
C CYS A 513 1.17 -27.76 -13.51
N PRO A 514 0.90 -27.75 -14.83
CA PRO A 514 1.77 -28.38 -15.80
C PRO A 514 3.17 -27.71 -15.81
N GLY A 515 4.22 -28.53 -15.95
CA GLY A 515 5.61 -28.05 -15.98
C GLY A 515 6.18 -27.63 -14.63
N ALA A 516 5.49 -27.92 -13.52
CA ALA A 516 6.02 -27.63 -12.18
C ALA A 516 7.25 -28.48 -11.88
N ARG A 517 8.31 -27.85 -11.38
CA ARG A 517 9.57 -28.48 -10.97
C ARG A 517 9.93 -28.02 -9.56
N LEU A 518 10.13 -28.98 -8.68
CA LEU A 518 10.47 -28.70 -7.28
C LEU A 518 11.73 -29.48 -6.92
N THR A 519 12.76 -28.78 -6.46
CA THR A 519 14.04 -29.35 -6.03
C THR A 519 14.33 -28.80 -4.63
N ASP A 520 14.73 -29.68 -3.71
CA ASP A 520 15.03 -29.33 -2.31
C ASP A 520 13.94 -28.45 -1.69
N THR A 521 12.68 -28.90 -1.87
CA THR A 521 11.48 -28.14 -1.50
C THR A 521 10.65 -29.00 -0.56
N TYR A 522 10.59 -28.64 0.73
CA TYR A 522 9.97 -29.45 1.76
C TYR A 522 9.36 -28.60 2.88
N GLY A 523 8.51 -29.25 3.67
CA GLY A 523 7.92 -28.69 4.86
C GLY A 523 8.24 -29.52 6.11
N GLU A 524 8.34 -28.84 7.23
CA GLU A 524 8.48 -29.47 8.53
C GLU A 524 7.37 -28.98 9.46
N SER A 525 6.73 -29.91 10.21
CA SER A 525 5.79 -29.57 11.28
C SER A 525 6.16 -30.30 12.57
N GLN A 526 5.99 -29.65 13.73
CA GLN A 526 6.22 -30.32 15.02
C GLN A 526 5.06 -31.24 15.36
N GLY A 527 5.34 -32.55 15.48
CA GLY A 527 4.42 -33.52 16.03
C GLY A 527 4.46 -33.57 17.57
N LEU A 528 3.49 -34.26 18.17
CA LEU A 528 3.55 -34.60 19.60
C LEU A 528 4.78 -35.46 19.96
N PHE A 529 5.44 -36.08 18.97
CA PHE A 529 6.56 -37.05 19.14
C PHE A 529 7.74 -36.82 18.17
N GLY A 530 7.87 -35.69 17.52
CA GLY A 530 9.00 -35.43 16.60
C GLY A 530 8.67 -34.49 15.45
N THR A 531 9.64 -34.27 14.61
CA THR A 531 9.51 -33.50 13.34
C THR A 531 9.19 -34.48 12.22
N ASP A 532 8.04 -34.33 11.58
CA ASP A 532 7.74 -35.04 10.34
C ASP A 532 8.30 -34.25 9.15
N LYS A 533 9.24 -34.88 8.43
CA LYS A 533 9.74 -34.34 7.16
C LYS A 533 8.93 -34.97 6.02
N GLU A 534 8.10 -34.19 5.37
CA GLU A 534 7.49 -34.61 4.11
C GLU A 534 8.43 -34.26 2.96
N ASN A 535 9.21 -35.27 2.53
CA ASN A 535 9.93 -35.20 1.27
C ASN A 535 8.94 -35.40 0.12
N GLY A 536 8.89 -34.46 -0.76
CA GLY A 536 7.95 -34.51 -1.84
C GLY A 536 8.55 -34.73 -3.22
#